data_04e5f183c7993675173833d9944a5350
#
_entry.id   04e5f183c7993675173833d9944a5350
#
_cell.length_a   1.000
_cell.length_b   1.000
_cell.length_c   1.000
_cell.angle_alpha   90.00
_cell.angle_beta   90.00
_cell.angle_gamma   90.00
#
_symmetry.space_group_name_H-M   'P 1'
#
loop_
_entity.id
_entity.type
_entity.pdbx_description
1 polymer ?
#
loop_
_entity_poly.entity_id
_entity_poly.type
_entity_poly.pdbx_seq_one_letter_code
_entity_poly.pdbx_strand_id
1 'polypeptide(L)'
;ISADDLQNVLAGTASAQKIQSESILTPSYVVVRAGVLGAGAKEMCEYHCIRQVEISPKEFQIKVGNCLFTEEKISGRMDVSLSELHEQPELLCNPGIISWELRYDIRSSFDDGFENRDYTWLATGARTVFAGTITLDGKEYSVIPKKSFGYLDRKWGKTLPSTWIHLSSCNLTSMITGKTLTESSCAVQGMYDEKMVVLSDFEGKQIAFSGNSVYEFSQLPESEEGEKLHWTVSTSNKSYVIDIDIFTIADLMFVRSIELPDGGRKILKVLSGGNGSGEIRLYKKIKKNLELIEHAKIQNCLCEYG
;
A
#
# COMPACT_ATOMS: atom_id res chain seq x y z
N ILE A 1 -2.49 -15.01 9.37
CA ILE A 1 -3.94 -14.87 9.15
C ILE A 1 -4.63 -16.18 9.54
N SER A 2 -5.78 -16.13 10.22
CA SER A 2 -6.62 -17.30 10.36
C SER A 2 -7.40 -17.54 9.06
N ALA A 3 -7.77 -18.80 8.78
CA ALA A 3 -8.61 -19.13 7.63
C ALA A 3 -9.95 -18.38 7.67
N ASP A 4 -10.50 -18.17 8.88
CA ASP A 4 -11.75 -17.44 9.08
C ASP A 4 -11.60 -15.94 8.76
N ASP A 5 -10.48 -15.31 9.10
CA ASP A 5 -10.22 -13.91 8.77
C ASP A 5 -10.09 -13.70 7.25
N LEU A 6 -9.39 -14.61 6.59
CA LEU A 6 -9.25 -14.59 5.14
C LEU A 6 -10.62 -14.75 4.45
N GLN A 7 -11.43 -15.73 4.86
CA GLN A 7 -12.75 -15.96 4.31
C GLN A 7 -13.69 -14.77 4.54
N ASN A 8 -13.64 -14.12 5.71
CA ASN A 8 -14.44 -12.93 5.99
C ASN A 8 -14.12 -11.74 5.09
N VAL A 9 -12.83 -11.53 4.76
CA VAL A 9 -12.41 -10.49 3.80
C VAL A 9 -12.87 -10.85 2.39
N LEU A 10 -12.65 -12.10 1.96
CA LEU A 10 -12.98 -12.56 0.61
C LEU A 10 -14.50 -12.60 0.36
N ALA A 11 -15.30 -12.88 1.38
CA ALA A 11 -16.77 -12.89 1.26
C ALA A 11 -17.40 -11.50 1.14
N GLY A 12 -16.63 -10.42 1.26
CA GLY A 12 -17.14 -9.06 1.12
C GLY A 12 -18.21 -8.71 2.15
N THR A 13 -18.13 -9.25 3.37
CA THR A 13 -19.13 -9.03 4.42
C THR A 13 -19.02 -7.65 5.08
N ALA A 14 -19.14 -6.60 4.28
CA ALA A 14 -19.42 -5.26 4.75
C ALA A 14 -20.93 -5.04 4.72
N SER A 15 -21.64 -5.43 5.76
CA SER A 15 -23.06 -5.06 5.91
C SER A 15 -23.17 -3.56 6.22
N ALA A 16 -23.47 -2.80 5.18
CA ALA A 16 -23.68 -1.37 5.25
C ALA A 16 -25.05 -1.03 5.82
N GLN A 17 -25.16 -0.64 7.07
CA GLN A 17 -26.32 0.10 7.56
C GLN A 17 -26.08 1.60 7.38
N LYS A 18 -26.90 2.23 6.55
CA LYS A 18 -26.91 3.65 6.24
C LYS A 18 -27.61 4.40 7.37
N ILE A 19 -26.88 5.20 8.14
CA ILE A 19 -27.45 6.19 9.04
C ILE A 19 -27.13 7.56 8.46
N GLN A 20 -28.17 8.31 8.06
CA GLN A 20 -28.05 9.69 7.62
C GLN A 20 -27.95 10.60 8.85
N SER A 21 -26.84 11.31 9.02
CA SER A 21 -26.80 12.59 9.72
C SER A 21 -25.68 13.44 9.09
N GLU A 22 -26.04 14.64 8.65
CA GLU A 22 -25.13 15.67 8.14
C GLU A 22 -24.36 16.36 9.29
N SER A 23 -23.65 15.62 10.12
CA SER A 23 -22.71 16.20 11.06
C SER A 23 -21.34 16.26 10.42
N ILE A 24 -20.67 17.41 10.54
CA ILE A 24 -19.25 17.54 10.22
C ILE A 24 -18.49 16.62 11.17
N LEU A 25 -18.05 15.49 10.67
CA LEU A 25 -17.30 14.52 11.46
C LEU A 25 -15.88 15.01 11.63
N THR A 26 -15.50 15.22 12.87
CA THR A 26 -14.13 15.52 13.25
C THR A 26 -13.46 14.19 13.64
N PRO A 27 -12.29 13.86 13.09
CA PRO A 27 -11.54 12.69 13.52
C PRO A 27 -11.36 12.69 15.03
N SER A 28 -11.58 11.56 15.69
CA SER A 28 -11.41 11.43 17.14
C SER A 28 -10.05 10.84 17.52
N TYR A 29 -9.41 10.14 16.61
CA TYR A 29 -8.12 9.48 16.83
C TYR A 29 -7.29 9.40 15.54
N VAL A 30 -6.02 9.05 15.72
CA VAL A 30 -5.06 8.72 14.66
C VAL A 30 -4.40 7.39 14.99
N VAL A 31 -4.15 6.59 13.99
CA VAL A 31 -3.41 5.32 14.11
C VAL A 31 -2.06 5.47 13.42
N VAL A 32 -1.01 5.11 14.13
CA VAL A 32 0.32 4.90 13.53
C VAL A 32 0.55 3.40 13.41
N ARG A 33 1.00 2.95 12.26
CA ARG A 33 1.36 1.57 12.00
C ARG A 33 2.80 1.49 11.52
N ALA A 34 3.55 0.54 12.03
CA ALA A 34 4.91 0.26 11.59
C ALA A 34 5.20 -1.23 11.72
N GLY A 35 6.01 -1.77 10.80
CA GLY A 35 6.30 -3.19 10.83
C GLY A 35 7.23 -3.64 9.71
N VAL A 36 7.41 -4.94 9.62
CA VAL A 36 8.16 -5.63 8.57
C VAL A 36 7.25 -6.59 7.82
N LEU A 37 7.47 -6.69 6.52
CA LEU A 37 6.74 -7.57 5.62
C LEU A 37 7.60 -8.77 5.22
N GLY A 38 6.98 -9.81 4.68
CA GLY A 38 7.66 -11.02 4.23
C GLY A 38 7.87 -12.05 5.34
N ALA A 39 8.89 -12.87 5.24
CA ALA A 39 9.17 -13.92 6.22
C ALA A 39 9.39 -13.32 7.62
N GLY A 40 8.62 -13.78 8.62
CA GLY A 40 8.61 -13.20 9.95
C GLY A 40 7.89 -11.85 10.02
N ALA A 41 6.91 -11.64 9.16
CA ALA A 41 6.09 -10.45 9.11
C ALA A 41 5.52 -10.09 10.49
N LYS A 42 5.63 -8.81 10.85
CA LYS A 42 5.20 -8.28 12.14
C LYS A 42 4.76 -6.83 11.96
N GLU A 43 3.56 -6.52 12.40
CA GLU A 43 3.02 -5.14 12.37
C GLU A 43 2.59 -4.73 13.78
N MET A 44 2.99 -3.55 14.18
CA MET A 44 2.56 -2.89 15.42
C MET A 44 1.68 -1.70 15.07
N CYS A 45 0.73 -1.39 15.93
CA CYS A 45 -0.08 -0.19 15.80
C CYS A 45 -0.32 0.48 17.14
N GLU A 46 -0.35 1.80 17.14
CA GLU A 46 -0.70 2.64 18.29
C GLU A 46 -1.81 3.61 17.92
N TYR A 47 -2.80 3.72 18.80
CA TYR A 47 -3.91 4.65 18.67
C TYR A 47 -3.65 5.89 19.53
N HIS A 48 -3.77 7.06 18.94
CA HIS A 48 -3.58 8.33 19.60
C HIS A 48 -4.84 9.18 19.50
N CYS A 49 -5.26 9.82 20.61
CA CYS A 49 -6.33 10.81 20.56
C CYS A 49 -5.93 11.94 19.60
N ILE A 50 -6.87 12.45 18.80
CA ILE A 50 -6.61 13.55 17.86
C ILE A 50 -6.01 14.79 18.54
N ARG A 51 -6.27 15.00 19.83
CA ARG A 51 -5.68 16.08 20.62
C ARG A 51 -4.17 15.94 20.85
N GLN A 52 -3.61 14.75 20.62
CA GLN A 52 -2.18 14.46 20.73
C GLN A 52 -1.46 14.58 19.37
N VAL A 53 -2.17 15.04 18.35
CA VAL A 53 -1.64 15.20 17.00
C VAL A 53 -1.35 16.66 16.74
N GLU A 54 -0.12 16.95 16.38
CA GLU A 54 0.32 18.29 15.98
C GLU A 54 0.54 18.29 14.46
N ILE A 55 -0.20 19.14 13.74
CA ILE A 55 -0.05 19.33 12.29
C ILE A 55 0.39 20.75 12.04
N SER A 56 1.54 20.93 11.37
CA SER A 56 2.01 22.27 11.00
C SER A 56 1.13 22.86 9.89
N PRO A 57 0.71 24.12 10.02
CA PRO A 57 -0.05 24.79 8.95
C PRO A 57 0.85 25.37 7.84
N LYS A 58 2.18 25.31 7.98
CA LYS A 58 3.12 25.97 7.07
C LYS A 58 3.91 24.99 6.19
N GLU A 59 4.09 23.78 6.66
CA GLU A 59 4.92 22.76 6.02
C GLU A 59 4.33 21.39 6.30
N PHE A 60 4.70 20.39 5.50
CA PHE A 60 4.32 19.02 5.80
C PHE A 60 5.09 18.53 7.04
N GLN A 61 4.47 18.70 8.18
CA GLN A 61 4.95 18.16 9.44
C GLN A 61 3.77 17.67 10.27
N ILE A 62 3.80 16.38 10.58
CA ILE A 62 2.81 15.72 11.44
C ILE A 62 3.56 15.05 12.58
N LYS A 63 3.18 15.35 13.82
CA LYS A 63 3.69 14.69 15.01
C LYS A 63 2.54 13.96 15.71
N VAL A 64 2.73 12.66 15.97
CA VAL A 64 1.76 11.80 16.64
C VAL A 64 2.50 10.98 17.70
N GLY A 65 2.22 11.23 18.97
CA GLY A 65 2.98 10.59 20.05
C GLY A 65 4.49 10.76 19.88
N ASN A 66 5.19 9.65 19.78
CA ASN A 66 6.65 9.61 19.58
C ASN A 66 7.05 9.57 18.08
N CYS A 67 6.10 9.77 17.17
CA CYS A 67 6.35 9.70 15.74
C CYS A 67 6.31 11.07 15.10
N LEU A 68 7.26 11.34 14.20
CA LEU A 68 7.38 12.56 13.41
C LEU A 68 7.46 12.22 11.93
N PHE A 69 6.66 12.91 11.14
CA PHE A 69 6.63 12.81 9.68
C PHE A 69 6.82 14.20 9.08
N THR A 70 7.83 14.36 8.25
CA THR A 70 8.13 15.62 7.53
C THR A 70 8.39 15.31 6.05
N GLU A 71 8.68 16.32 5.23
CA GLU A 71 8.99 16.14 3.79
C GLU A 71 10.29 15.40 3.51
N GLU A 72 11.22 15.35 4.46
CA GLU A 72 12.54 14.78 4.27
C GLU A 72 12.90 13.68 5.29
N LYS A 73 12.12 13.58 6.35
CA LYS A 73 12.43 12.69 7.48
C LYS A 73 11.19 12.05 8.06
N ILE A 74 11.31 10.78 8.40
CA ILE A 74 10.38 10.08 9.29
C ILE A 74 11.16 9.49 10.46
N SER A 75 10.67 9.69 11.67
CA SER A 75 11.25 9.07 12.86
C SER A 75 10.16 8.70 13.84
N GLY A 76 10.39 7.66 14.62
CA GLY A 76 9.42 7.24 15.61
C GLY A 76 9.88 6.05 16.44
N ARG A 77 9.10 5.78 17.47
CA ARG A 77 9.21 4.59 18.31
C ARG A 77 7.83 4.16 18.74
N MET A 78 7.57 2.88 18.61
CA MET A 78 6.36 2.21 19.10
C MET A 78 6.76 1.08 20.03
N ASP A 79 5.97 0.88 21.09
CA ASP A 79 6.21 -0.14 22.12
C ASP A 79 4.86 -0.74 22.49
N VAL A 80 4.52 -1.87 21.90
CA VAL A 80 3.23 -2.54 22.07
C VAL A 80 3.41 -3.77 22.93
N SER A 81 2.84 -3.75 24.12
CA SER A 81 2.94 -4.85 25.07
C SER A 81 1.89 -5.95 24.84
N LEU A 82 2.19 -7.18 25.27
CA LEU A 82 1.21 -8.26 25.24
C LEU A 82 -0.02 -7.97 26.12
N SER A 83 0.14 -7.25 27.24
CA SER A 83 -0.97 -6.88 28.11
C SER A 83 -1.95 -5.94 27.43
N GLU A 84 -1.44 -4.94 26.68
CA GLU A 84 -2.30 -4.02 25.90
C GLU A 84 -3.11 -4.77 24.85
N LEU A 85 -2.50 -5.74 24.16
CA LEU A 85 -3.21 -6.54 23.16
C LEU A 85 -4.26 -7.48 23.76
N HIS A 86 -4.03 -7.99 24.97
CA HIS A 86 -5.04 -8.79 25.69
C HIS A 86 -6.24 -7.95 26.14
N GLU A 87 -6.01 -6.68 26.46
CA GLU A 87 -7.08 -5.74 26.83
C GLU A 87 -7.83 -5.19 25.61
N GLN A 88 -7.19 -5.16 24.45
CA GLN A 88 -7.71 -4.59 23.21
C GLN A 88 -7.45 -5.52 22.00
N PRO A 89 -8.10 -6.71 21.96
CA PRO A 89 -7.86 -7.71 20.91
C PRO A 89 -8.28 -7.22 19.50
N GLU A 90 -9.11 -6.18 19.43
CA GLU A 90 -9.51 -5.54 18.16
C GLU A 90 -8.38 -4.79 17.44
N LEU A 91 -7.26 -4.54 18.11
CA LEU A 91 -6.13 -3.82 17.50
C LEU A 91 -5.45 -4.57 16.35
N LEU A 92 -5.68 -5.86 16.20
CA LEU A 92 -5.18 -6.68 15.09
C LEU A 92 -3.71 -6.40 14.75
N CYS A 93 -2.82 -6.43 15.74
CA CYS A 93 -1.39 -6.19 15.55
C CYS A 93 -0.54 -7.10 16.44
N ASN A 94 0.77 -7.02 16.30
CA ASN A 94 1.71 -7.83 17.05
C ASN A 94 2.34 -7.04 18.19
N PRO A 95 2.70 -7.69 19.32
CA PRO A 95 3.50 -7.07 20.36
C PRO A 95 4.94 -6.88 19.89
N GLY A 96 5.62 -5.87 20.44
CA GLY A 96 7.04 -5.65 20.22
C GLY A 96 7.44 -4.19 20.28
N ILE A 97 8.71 -3.96 20.00
CA ILE A 97 9.31 -2.63 19.99
C ILE A 97 9.90 -2.36 18.61
N ILE A 98 9.48 -1.27 17.95
CA ILE A 98 10.08 -0.79 16.73
C ILE A 98 10.45 0.69 16.87
N SER A 99 11.62 1.06 16.38
CA SER A 99 12.00 2.47 16.23
C SER A 99 12.68 2.68 14.89
N TRP A 100 12.53 3.88 14.37
CA TRP A 100 13.15 4.26 13.10
C TRP A 100 13.59 5.72 13.14
N GLU A 101 14.67 5.96 12.43
CA GLU A 101 15.15 7.29 12.10
C GLU A 101 15.63 7.28 10.65
N LEU A 102 14.78 7.74 9.75
CA LEU A 102 14.99 7.66 8.32
C LEU A 102 14.89 9.04 7.69
N ARG A 103 15.90 9.38 6.89
CA ARG A 103 15.79 10.43 5.88
C ARG A 103 15.36 9.81 4.58
N TYR A 104 14.63 10.56 3.77
CA TYR A 104 14.22 10.09 2.46
C TYR A 104 14.33 11.20 1.41
N ASP A 105 14.48 10.76 0.16
CA ASP A 105 14.58 11.62 -1.01
C ASP A 105 13.70 11.02 -2.12
N ILE A 106 12.72 11.80 -2.56
CA ILE A 106 11.76 11.39 -3.60
C ILE A 106 12.45 11.54 -4.95
N ARG A 107 12.58 10.43 -5.68
CA ARG A 107 13.20 10.35 -7.00
C ARG A 107 12.19 10.46 -8.13
N SER A 108 10.99 9.93 -7.91
CA SER A 108 9.91 9.94 -8.89
C SER A 108 8.58 10.12 -8.16
N SER A 109 7.71 10.95 -8.70
CA SER A 109 6.33 11.16 -8.27
C SER A 109 5.44 11.18 -9.50
N PHE A 110 4.15 10.89 -9.32
CA PHE A 110 3.17 11.04 -10.38
C PHE A 110 2.25 12.22 -10.07
N ASP A 111 1.93 12.99 -11.10
CA ASP A 111 0.91 14.03 -11.04
C ASP A 111 -0.50 13.45 -11.26
N ASP A 112 -0.58 12.23 -11.79
CA ASP A 112 -1.81 11.50 -12.00
C ASP A 112 -2.20 10.68 -10.75
N GLY A 113 -3.51 10.43 -10.60
CA GLY A 113 -4.06 9.64 -9.51
C GLY A 113 -5.58 9.66 -9.52
N PHE A 114 -6.19 9.41 -8.37
CA PHE A 114 -7.59 9.74 -8.15
C PHE A 114 -7.68 11.13 -7.52
N GLU A 115 -8.35 12.06 -8.20
CA GLU A 115 -8.64 13.39 -7.70
C GLU A 115 -10.12 13.69 -7.89
N ASN A 116 -10.91 13.44 -6.84
CA ASN A 116 -12.29 13.85 -6.83
C ASN A 116 -12.72 14.32 -5.43
N ARG A 117 -13.94 14.84 -5.31
CA ARG A 117 -14.46 15.44 -4.08
C ARG A 117 -14.48 14.47 -2.90
N ASP A 118 -14.69 13.20 -3.16
CA ASP A 118 -15.00 12.20 -2.13
C ASP A 118 -13.84 11.26 -1.83
N TYR A 119 -12.90 11.12 -2.78
CA TYR A 119 -11.69 10.32 -2.60
C TYR A 119 -10.54 10.84 -3.45
N THR A 120 -9.39 11.02 -2.84
CA THR A 120 -8.14 11.38 -3.52
C THR A 120 -7.05 10.37 -3.15
N TRP A 121 -6.30 9.96 -4.14
CA TRP A 121 -5.07 9.18 -4.00
C TRP A 121 -4.01 9.70 -4.97
N LEU A 122 -2.83 10.02 -4.42
CA LEU A 122 -1.67 10.49 -5.18
C LEU A 122 -0.43 9.68 -4.79
N ALA A 123 0.29 9.17 -5.78
CA ALA A 123 1.58 8.50 -5.61
C ALA A 123 2.71 9.55 -5.55
N THR A 124 2.79 10.24 -4.41
CA THR A 124 3.69 11.40 -4.21
C THR A 124 5.17 11.02 -4.12
N GLY A 125 5.48 9.74 -4.00
CA GLY A 125 6.84 9.22 -3.99
C GLY A 125 6.86 7.80 -4.55
N ALA A 126 6.53 7.68 -5.85
CA ALA A 126 6.46 6.40 -6.55
C ALA A 126 7.80 5.63 -6.50
N ARG A 127 8.90 6.37 -6.44
CA ARG A 127 10.22 5.86 -6.07
C ARG A 127 10.88 6.83 -5.10
N THR A 128 11.15 6.35 -3.91
CA THR A 128 11.75 7.10 -2.81
C THR A 128 12.94 6.33 -2.25
N VAL A 129 14.04 7.00 -2.03
CA VAL A 129 15.29 6.42 -1.50
C VAL A 129 15.39 6.75 -0.02
N PHE A 130 15.74 5.77 0.81
CA PHE A 130 15.82 5.93 2.25
C PHE A 130 17.24 5.73 2.78
N ALA A 131 17.57 6.45 3.86
CA ALA A 131 18.82 6.33 4.60
C ALA A 131 18.59 6.50 6.09
N GLY A 132 19.26 5.69 6.92
CA GLY A 132 19.18 5.78 8.37
C GLY A 132 19.18 4.42 9.05
N THR A 133 18.39 4.27 10.10
CA THR A 133 18.33 3.04 10.90
C THR A 133 16.89 2.67 11.24
N ILE A 134 16.64 1.37 11.34
CA ILE A 134 15.43 0.78 11.92
C ILE A 134 15.89 -0.21 12.98
N THR A 135 15.29 -0.17 14.16
CA THR A 135 15.51 -1.16 15.20
C THR A 135 14.20 -1.89 15.49
N LEU A 136 14.20 -3.20 15.38
CA LEU A 136 13.05 -4.07 15.67
C LEU A 136 13.44 -5.09 16.75
N ASP A 137 12.73 -5.07 17.88
CA ASP A 137 12.96 -5.97 19.03
C ASP A 137 14.45 -6.04 19.45
N GLY A 138 15.12 -4.87 19.45
CA GLY A 138 16.53 -4.75 19.84
C GLY A 138 17.54 -5.05 18.71
N LYS A 139 17.09 -5.53 17.55
CA LYS A 139 17.96 -5.75 16.38
C LYS A 139 17.96 -4.53 15.47
N GLU A 140 19.14 -3.97 15.26
CA GLU A 140 19.33 -2.81 14.36
C GLU A 140 19.56 -3.23 12.91
N TYR A 141 18.94 -2.49 12.00
CA TYR A 141 19.08 -2.61 10.55
C TYR A 141 19.53 -1.28 9.97
N SER A 142 20.67 -1.28 9.29
CA SER A 142 21.14 -0.11 8.54
C SER A 142 20.39 0.03 7.24
N VAL A 143 19.81 1.20 7.01
CA VAL A 143 19.12 1.56 5.77
C VAL A 143 20.06 2.35 4.88
N ILE A 144 20.50 1.72 3.78
CA ILE A 144 21.52 2.25 2.88
C ILE A 144 20.88 2.68 1.56
N PRO A 145 21.03 3.94 1.09
CA PRO A 145 20.33 4.49 -0.07
C PRO A 145 20.45 3.66 -1.37
N LYS A 146 21.59 3.04 -1.60
CA LYS A 146 21.82 2.19 -2.79
C LYS A 146 21.00 0.89 -2.81
N LYS A 147 20.43 0.48 -1.66
CA LYS A 147 19.72 -0.79 -1.47
C LYS A 147 18.34 -0.62 -0.86
N SER A 148 18.02 0.59 -0.39
CA SER A 148 16.81 0.87 0.37
C SER A 148 16.01 1.93 -0.35
N PHE A 149 14.99 1.48 -1.02
CA PHE A 149 14.05 2.30 -1.75
C PHE A 149 12.63 1.80 -1.47
N GLY A 150 11.66 2.65 -1.66
CA GLY A 150 10.28 2.34 -1.36
C GLY A 150 9.31 3.24 -2.10
N TYR A 151 8.08 3.08 -1.75
CA TYR A 151 6.93 3.77 -2.28
C TYR A 151 6.28 4.64 -1.20
N LEU A 152 5.76 5.79 -1.61
CA LEU A 152 5.10 6.75 -0.75
C LEU A 152 3.85 7.29 -1.44
N ASP A 153 2.72 7.21 -0.79
CA ASP A 153 1.47 7.77 -1.29
C ASP A 153 0.72 8.57 -0.22
N ARG A 154 -0.30 9.28 -0.68
CA ARG A 154 -1.25 9.99 0.17
C ARG A 154 -2.67 9.67 -0.28
N LYS A 155 -3.52 9.38 0.69
CA LYS A 155 -4.94 9.08 0.50
C LYS A 155 -5.78 9.91 1.45
N TRP A 156 -6.81 10.57 0.95
CA TRP A 156 -7.77 11.30 1.77
C TRP A 156 -9.12 11.39 1.09
N GLY A 157 -10.16 11.62 1.87
CA GLY A 157 -11.52 11.77 1.36
C GLY A 157 -12.58 11.45 2.41
N LYS A 158 -13.83 11.40 1.96
CA LYS A 158 -15.00 11.06 2.77
C LYS A 158 -15.39 9.59 2.66
N THR A 159 -14.99 8.95 1.56
CA THR A 159 -15.28 7.56 1.25
C THR A 159 -13.97 6.83 0.92
N LEU A 160 -14.05 5.52 0.80
CA LEU A 160 -12.98 4.67 0.32
C LEU A 160 -13.45 3.91 -0.93
N PRO A 161 -12.53 3.36 -1.73
CA PRO A 161 -12.88 2.45 -2.82
C PRO A 161 -13.85 1.35 -2.37
N SER A 162 -14.82 1.03 -3.22
CA SER A 162 -15.85 0.01 -2.93
C SER A 162 -15.28 -1.41 -2.95
N THR A 163 -14.27 -1.63 -3.77
CA THR A 163 -13.34 -2.74 -3.71
C THR A 163 -11.96 -2.14 -3.52
N TRP A 164 -11.31 -2.48 -2.43
CA TRP A 164 -9.95 -2.00 -2.18
C TRP A 164 -8.96 -2.89 -2.90
N ILE A 165 -8.25 -2.31 -3.86
CA ILE A 165 -7.12 -2.95 -4.55
C ILE A 165 -5.97 -1.96 -4.53
N HIS A 166 -4.83 -2.38 -3.97
CA HIS A 166 -3.61 -1.61 -4.06
C HIS A 166 -2.42 -2.53 -4.29
N LEU A 167 -1.62 -2.20 -5.29
CA LEU A 167 -0.34 -2.85 -5.56
C LEU A 167 0.71 -1.77 -5.72
N SER A 168 1.88 -1.93 -5.13
CA SER A 168 2.99 -1.00 -5.37
C SER A 168 4.36 -1.66 -5.21
N SER A 169 5.24 -1.39 -6.16
CA SER A 169 6.64 -1.80 -6.10
C SER A 169 7.54 -0.85 -6.90
N CYS A 170 8.76 -0.69 -6.42
CA CYS A 170 9.86 -0.08 -7.16
C CYS A 170 11.09 -1.03 -7.24
N ASN A 171 10.86 -2.33 -7.11
CA ASN A 171 11.87 -3.37 -7.27
C ASN A 171 11.60 -4.18 -8.55
N LEU A 172 12.03 -3.64 -9.67
CA LEU A 172 11.82 -4.18 -11.00
C LEU A 172 13.14 -4.61 -11.64
N THR A 173 13.12 -5.76 -12.31
CA THR A 173 14.26 -6.26 -13.10
C THR A 173 13.77 -6.63 -14.49
N SER A 174 14.35 -6.00 -15.51
CA SER A 174 14.00 -6.30 -16.91
C SER A 174 14.32 -7.75 -17.26
N MET A 175 13.36 -8.48 -17.77
CA MET A 175 13.56 -9.83 -18.30
C MET A 175 14.08 -9.81 -19.75
N ILE A 176 14.03 -8.66 -20.41
CA ILE A 176 14.57 -8.46 -21.75
C ILE A 176 16.08 -8.26 -21.69
N THR A 177 16.54 -7.45 -20.73
CA THR A 177 17.97 -7.07 -20.64
C THR A 177 18.70 -7.71 -19.47
N GLY A 178 17.98 -8.30 -18.51
CA GLY A 178 18.52 -8.83 -17.25
C GLY A 178 18.98 -7.75 -16.25
N LYS A 179 18.73 -6.48 -16.52
CA LYS A 179 19.18 -5.36 -15.67
C LYS A 179 18.12 -4.99 -14.64
N THR A 180 18.55 -4.64 -13.43
CA THR A 180 17.70 -3.94 -12.47
C THR A 180 17.32 -2.57 -13.02
N LEU A 181 16.03 -2.26 -12.99
CA LEU A 181 15.48 -0.99 -13.43
C LEU A 181 15.51 -0.01 -12.25
N THR A 182 16.52 0.84 -12.23
CA THR A 182 16.84 1.65 -11.03
C THR A 182 15.99 2.88 -10.85
N GLU A 183 15.33 3.34 -11.92
CA GLU A 183 14.43 4.50 -11.90
C GLU A 183 12.95 4.11 -12.18
N SER A 184 12.63 2.82 -11.96
CA SER A 184 11.31 2.29 -12.31
C SER A 184 10.44 2.02 -11.10
N SER A 185 9.13 2.14 -11.28
CA SER A 185 8.10 1.87 -10.28
C SER A 185 6.76 1.53 -10.91
N CYS A 186 5.90 0.89 -10.14
CA CYS A 186 4.53 0.60 -10.49
C CYS A 186 3.63 0.77 -9.28
N ALA A 187 2.46 1.39 -9.50
CA ALA A 187 1.42 1.50 -8.49
C ALA A 187 0.04 1.31 -9.13
N VAL A 188 -0.82 0.60 -8.44
CA VAL A 188 -2.22 0.34 -8.80
C VAL A 188 -3.10 0.76 -7.65
N GLN A 189 -4.17 1.47 -7.92
CA GLN A 189 -5.20 1.79 -6.95
C GLN A 189 -6.58 1.64 -7.58
N GLY A 190 -7.47 0.96 -6.94
CA GLY A 190 -8.87 0.76 -7.33
C GLY A 190 -9.70 0.23 -6.18
N MET A 191 -10.97 -0.03 -6.37
CA MET A 191 -11.87 0.44 -7.43
C MET A 191 -12.68 1.61 -6.89
N TYR A 192 -12.60 2.76 -7.47
CA TYR A 192 -13.44 3.91 -7.13
C TYR A 192 -14.32 4.27 -8.33
N ASP A 193 -15.65 4.24 -8.17
CA ASP A 193 -16.62 4.40 -9.24
C ASP A 193 -16.30 3.49 -10.46
N GLU A 194 -16.05 2.22 -10.20
CA GLU A 194 -15.67 1.21 -11.20
C GLU A 194 -14.38 1.54 -11.98
N LYS A 195 -13.59 2.51 -11.51
CA LYS A 195 -12.34 2.93 -12.12
C LYS A 195 -11.14 2.48 -11.31
N MET A 196 -10.11 2.13 -12.03
CA MET A 196 -8.79 1.82 -11.51
C MET A 196 -7.78 2.76 -12.15
N VAL A 197 -6.81 3.19 -11.39
CA VAL A 197 -5.64 3.92 -11.90
C VAL A 197 -4.42 3.02 -11.77
N VAL A 198 -3.67 2.90 -12.86
CA VAL A 198 -2.37 2.24 -12.88
C VAL A 198 -1.32 3.26 -13.30
N LEU A 199 -0.30 3.41 -12.48
CA LEU A 199 0.83 4.30 -12.72
C LEU A 199 2.07 3.44 -12.90
N SER A 200 2.85 3.71 -13.93
CA SER A 200 4.11 3.02 -14.18
C SER A 200 5.19 3.98 -14.63
N ASP A 201 6.37 3.81 -14.10
CA ASP A 201 7.58 4.49 -14.55
C ASP A 201 8.60 3.41 -14.99
N PHE A 202 9.06 3.50 -16.22
CA PHE A 202 10.10 2.66 -16.75
C PHE A 202 11.27 3.52 -17.18
N GLU A 203 12.30 3.57 -16.31
CA GLU A 203 13.54 4.32 -16.50
C GLU A 203 13.28 5.80 -16.88
N GLY A 204 12.41 6.48 -16.11
CA GLY A 204 12.04 7.88 -16.29
C GLY A 204 10.91 8.12 -17.30
N LYS A 205 10.34 7.06 -17.87
CA LYS A 205 9.17 7.16 -18.74
C LYS A 205 7.91 6.85 -17.97
N GLN A 206 7.24 7.91 -17.55
CA GLN A 206 5.99 7.81 -16.80
C GLN A 206 4.79 7.60 -17.73
N ILE A 207 3.93 6.66 -17.37
CA ILE A 207 2.72 6.33 -18.09
C ILE A 207 1.59 6.10 -17.08
N ALA A 208 0.52 6.86 -17.21
CA ALA A 208 -0.70 6.70 -16.43
C ALA A 208 -1.80 6.03 -17.26
N PHE A 209 -2.56 5.17 -16.61
CA PHE A 209 -3.71 4.48 -17.15
C PHE A 209 -4.89 4.72 -16.20
N SER A 210 -5.91 5.40 -16.68
CA SER A 210 -7.16 5.70 -15.98
C SER A 210 -8.40 5.27 -16.78
N GLY A 211 -8.18 4.38 -17.75
CA GLY A 211 -9.21 3.87 -18.66
C GLY A 211 -9.89 2.60 -18.16
N ASN A 212 -10.48 1.87 -19.12
CA ASN A 212 -11.06 0.57 -18.86
C ASN A 212 -9.99 -0.40 -18.40
N SER A 213 -10.15 -0.91 -17.19
CA SER A 213 -9.25 -1.89 -16.59
C SER A 213 -10.01 -3.18 -16.34
N VAL A 214 -9.35 -4.29 -16.59
CA VAL A 214 -9.80 -5.62 -16.19
C VAL A 214 -8.90 -6.06 -15.05
N TYR A 215 -9.49 -6.51 -13.97
CA TYR A 215 -8.74 -7.07 -12.86
C TYR A 215 -9.40 -8.37 -12.41
N GLU A 216 -8.59 -9.23 -11.85
CA GLU A 216 -9.03 -10.43 -11.15
C GLU A 216 -8.23 -10.57 -9.86
N PHE A 217 -8.92 -10.93 -8.80
CA PHE A 217 -8.32 -11.39 -7.57
C PHE A 217 -8.79 -12.81 -7.31
N SER A 218 -7.87 -13.71 -7.06
CA SER A 218 -8.17 -15.12 -6.81
C SER A 218 -7.28 -15.70 -5.73
N GLN A 219 -7.83 -16.68 -5.05
CA GLN A 219 -7.14 -17.53 -4.10
C GLN A 219 -6.82 -18.83 -4.82
N LEU A 220 -5.53 -19.15 -4.91
CA LEU A 220 -5.08 -20.38 -5.54
C LEU A 220 -5.02 -21.50 -4.51
N PRO A 221 -5.20 -22.76 -4.94
CA PRO A 221 -5.11 -23.91 -4.06
C PRO A 221 -3.80 -23.94 -3.28
N GLU A 222 -3.87 -24.50 -2.07
CA GLU A 222 -2.72 -24.67 -1.20
C GLU A 222 -1.59 -25.45 -1.93
N SER A 223 -0.38 -24.92 -1.84
CA SER A 223 0.85 -25.51 -2.36
C SER A 223 1.79 -25.84 -1.20
N GLU A 224 2.94 -26.46 -1.48
CA GLU A 224 3.99 -26.69 -0.47
C GLU A 224 4.46 -25.38 0.21
N GLU A 225 4.30 -24.23 -0.45
CA GLU A 225 4.66 -22.90 0.05
C GLU A 225 3.51 -22.21 0.81
N GLY A 226 2.33 -22.84 0.90
CA GLY A 226 1.12 -22.29 1.49
C GLY A 226 0.10 -21.82 0.46
N GLU A 227 -0.98 -21.24 0.95
CA GLU A 227 -2.05 -20.68 0.12
C GLU A 227 -1.58 -19.39 -0.56
N LYS A 228 -1.79 -19.30 -1.88
CA LYS A 228 -1.37 -18.14 -2.68
C LYS A 228 -2.55 -17.24 -3.03
N LEU A 229 -2.34 -15.96 -2.89
CA LEU A 229 -3.22 -14.91 -3.38
C LEU A 229 -2.65 -14.36 -4.69
N HIS A 230 -3.52 -14.10 -5.64
CA HIS A 230 -3.16 -13.73 -7.01
C HIS A 230 -3.94 -12.52 -7.47
N TRP A 231 -3.25 -11.52 -7.98
CA TRP A 231 -3.81 -10.33 -8.62
C TRP A 231 -3.39 -10.28 -10.07
N THR A 232 -4.34 -10.11 -10.96
CA THR A 232 -4.09 -9.74 -12.34
C THR A 232 -4.73 -8.39 -12.64
N VAL A 233 -4.02 -7.52 -13.34
CA VAL A 233 -4.51 -6.24 -13.79
C VAL A 233 -4.10 -6.04 -15.23
N SER A 234 -5.06 -5.74 -16.11
CA SER A 234 -4.81 -5.37 -17.48
C SER A 234 -5.54 -4.07 -17.80
N THR A 235 -4.83 -3.10 -18.32
CA THR A 235 -5.41 -1.81 -18.70
C THR A 235 -4.71 -1.20 -19.91
N SER A 236 -5.35 -0.22 -20.51
CA SER A 236 -4.78 0.45 -21.69
C SER A 236 -5.16 1.91 -21.76
N ASN A 237 -4.26 2.70 -22.34
CA ASN A 237 -4.54 4.04 -22.79
C ASN A 237 -4.45 4.14 -24.34
N LYS A 238 -4.42 5.33 -24.90
CA LYS A 238 -4.36 5.54 -26.37
C LYS A 238 -3.13 4.87 -27.02
N SER A 239 -1.99 4.81 -26.31
CA SER A 239 -0.70 4.43 -26.88
C SER A 239 -0.14 3.13 -26.33
N TYR A 240 -0.58 2.69 -25.16
CA TYR A 240 0.02 1.58 -24.44
C TYR A 240 -1.03 0.62 -23.87
N VAL A 241 -0.60 -0.61 -23.63
CA VAL A 241 -1.27 -1.62 -22.81
C VAL A 241 -0.29 -2.05 -21.72
N ILE A 242 -0.78 -2.27 -20.52
CA ILE A 242 0.00 -2.80 -19.41
C ILE A 242 -0.71 -3.98 -18.79
N ASP A 243 0.03 -5.05 -18.56
CA ASP A 243 -0.43 -6.25 -17.86
C ASP A 243 0.45 -6.47 -16.62
N ILE A 244 -0.18 -6.70 -15.49
CA ILE A 244 0.45 -6.92 -14.18
C ILE A 244 -0.09 -8.23 -13.63
N ASP A 245 0.81 -9.08 -13.14
CA ASP A 245 0.52 -10.41 -12.61
C ASP A 245 1.34 -10.60 -11.34
N ILE A 246 0.69 -10.62 -10.16
CA ILE A 246 1.35 -10.62 -8.85
C ILE A 246 0.78 -11.72 -7.97
N PHE A 247 1.67 -12.44 -7.29
CA PHE A 247 1.36 -13.45 -6.29
C PHE A 247 1.96 -13.07 -4.93
N THR A 248 1.28 -13.46 -3.87
CA THR A 248 1.84 -13.50 -2.51
C THR A 248 1.32 -14.71 -1.74
N ILE A 249 1.95 -15.03 -0.63
CA ILE A 249 1.50 -16.08 0.29
C ILE A 249 0.55 -15.44 1.30
N ALA A 250 -0.61 -16.05 1.52
CA ALA A 250 -1.65 -15.52 2.40
C ALA A 250 -1.14 -15.31 3.84
N ASP A 251 -0.33 -16.22 4.36
CA ASP A 251 0.23 -16.14 5.71
C ASP A 251 1.19 -14.95 5.92
N LEU A 252 1.64 -14.32 4.84
CA LEU A 252 2.47 -13.10 4.90
C LEU A 252 1.65 -11.81 4.91
N MET A 253 0.32 -11.91 4.89
CA MET A 253 -0.58 -10.77 4.89
C MET A 253 -1.08 -10.44 6.30
N PHE A 254 -1.41 -9.18 6.53
CA PHE A 254 -2.11 -8.71 7.72
C PHE A 254 -3.57 -8.41 7.39
N VAL A 255 -4.47 -8.58 8.35
CA VAL A 255 -5.81 -8.01 8.28
C VAL A 255 -5.79 -6.66 8.97
N ARG A 256 -6.07 -5.60 8.23
CA ARG A 256 -6.21 -4.26 8.76
C ARG A 256 -7.68 -3.85 8.77
N SER A 257 -8.09 -3.22 9.86
CA SER A 257 -9.39 -2.54 9.94
C SER A 257 -9.20 -1.06 9.63
N ILE A 258 -9.97 -0.54 8.68
CA ILE A 258 -9.98 0.87 8.32
C ILE A 258 -11.38 1.39 8.61
N GLU A 259 -11.51 2.33 9.53
CA GLU A 259 -12.79 3.01 9.79
C GLU A 259 -13.04 4.05 8.71
N LEU A 260 -14.27 4.07 8.21
CA LEU A 260 -14.69 5.04 7.22
C LEU A 260 -15.07 6.37 7.88
N PRO A 261 -14.65 7.51 7.30
CA PRO A 261 -14.87 8.82 7.90
C PRO A 261 -16.32 9.31 7.82
N ASP A 262 -17.22 8.57 7.23
CA ASP A 262 -18.64 8.95 7.05
C ASP A 262 -19.50 8.82 8.32
N GLY A 263 -18.91 8.50 9.47
CA GLY A 263 -19.58 8.38 10.76
C GLY A 263 -20.50 7.16 10.91
N GLY A 264 -20.56 6.32 9.91
CA GLY A 264 -21.46 5.18 9.88
C GLY A 264 -20.98 3.94 10.64
N ARG A 265 -19.88 4.02 11.39
CA ARG A 265 -19.21 2.86 12.00
C ARG A 265 -18.91 1.73 11.01
N LYS A 266 -18.74 2.08 9.76
CA LYS A 266 -18.33 1.11 8.75
C LYS A 266 -16.84 0.84 8.93
N ILE A 267 -16.49 -0.43 9.02
CA ILE A 267 -15.13 -0.91 9.05
C ILE A 267 -14.88 -1.67 7.76
N LEU A 268 -13.92 -1.20 6.99
CA LEU A 268 -13.39 -1.94 5.87
C LEU A 268 -12.26 -2.84 6.40
N LYS A 269 -12.38 -4.14 6.20
CA LYS A 269 -11.29 -5.08 6.45
C LYS A 269 -10.49 -5.25 5.17
N VAL A 270 -9.20 -5.01 5.26
CA VAL A 270 -8.27 -5.08 4.12
C VAL A 270 -7.17 -6.07 4.46
N LEU A 271 -6.96 -7.03 3.57
CA LEU A 271 -5.71 -7.78 3.52
C LEU A 271 -4.61 -6.82 3.06
N SER A 272 -3.52 -6.70 3.79
CA SER A 272 -2.45 -5.76 3.47
C SER A 272 -1.09 -6.33 3.79
N GLY A 273 -0.10 -6.01 2.98
CA GLY A 273 1.28 -6.42 3.20
C GLY A 273 1.73 -7.49 2.21
N GLY A 274 2.26 -8.57 2.74
CA GLY A 274 2.86 -9.61 1.92
C GLY A 274 4.25 -9.21 1.41
N ASN A 275 4.76 -10.04 0.53
CA ASN A 275 6.02 -9.83 -0.18
C ASN A 275 5.79 -10.29 -1.62
N GLY A 276 4.87 -9.60 -2.29
CA GLY A 276 4.40 -9.97 -3.61
C GLY A 276 5.52 -10.04 -4.64
N SER A 277 5.41 -10.99 -5.52
CA SER A 277 6.31 -11.15 -6.66
C SER A 277 5.53 -11.54 -7.91
N GLY A 278 6.04 -11.19 -9.06
CA GLY A 278 5.38 -11.48 -10.33
C GLY A 278 6.00 -10.72 -11.49
N GLU A 279 5.17 -10.36 -12.43
CA GLU A 279 5.62 -9.78 -13.70
C GLU A 279 4.77 -8.57 -14.11
N ILE A 280 5.40 -7.68 -14.85
CA ILE A 280 4.76 -6.56 -15.52
C ILE A 280 5.19 -6.52 -16.97
N ARG A 281 4.24 -6.36 -17.90
CA ARG A 281 4.49 -6.27 -19.32
C ARG A 281 3.90 -4.97 -19.86
N LEU A 282 4.72 -4.19 -20.53
CA LEU A 282 4.31 -2.97 -21.21
C LEU A 282 4.37 -3.14 -22.72
N TYR A 283 3.27 -2.89 -23.38
CA TYR A 283 3.16 -2.94 -24.84
C TYR A 283 2.84 -1.56 -25.42
N LYS A 284 3.41 -1.26 -26.56
CA LYS A 284 3.05 -0.11 -27.39
C LYS A 284 2.06 -0.53 -28.46
N LYS A 285 1.01 0.27 -28.65
CA LYS A 285 0.05 0.08 -29.72
C LYS A 285 0.61 0.62 -31.03
N ILE A 286 0.83 -0.26 -32.03
CA ILE A 286 1.27 0.10 -33.37
C ILE A 286 0.23 -0.36 -34.37
N LYS A 287 -0.59 0.56 -34.83
CA LYS A 287 -1.76 0.26 -35.71
C LYS A 287 -2.68 -0.78 -35.05
N LYS A 288 -2.70 -2.01 -35.56
CA LYS A 288 -3.51 -3.13 -35.04
C LYS A 288 -2.71 -4.12 -34.21
N ASN A 289 -1.40 -3.91 -34.01
CA ASN A 289 -0.50 -4.81 -33.30
C ASN A 289 -0.06 -4.23 -31.96
N LEU A 290 0.36 -5.10 -31.06
CA LEU A 290 1.04 -4.76 -29.83
C LEU A 290 2.52 -5.13 -29.97
N GLU A 291 3.40 -4.18 -29.66
CA GLU A 291 4.84 -4.39 -29.58
C GLU A 291 5.24 -4.39 -28.10
N LEU A 292 5.87 -5.46 -27.65
CA LEU A 292 6.40 -5.55 -26.28
C LEU A 292 7.56 -4.56 -26.12
N ILE A 293 7.40 -3.60 -25.20
CA ILE A 293 8.40 -2.58 -24.90
C ILE A 293 9.26 -2.99 -23.71
N GLU A 294 8.61 -3.49 -22.66
CA GLU A 294 9.30 -3.98 -21.47
C GLU A 294 8.56 -5.17 -20.88
N HIS A 295 9.33 -6.12 -20.39
CA HIS A 295 8.88 -7.23 -19.58
C HIS A 295 9.78 -7.30 -18.35
N ALA A 296 9.24 -7.00 -17.20
CA ALA A 296 10.02 -6.95 -15.97
C ALA A 296 9.44 -7.87 -14.89
N LYS A 297 10.34 -8.48 -14.14
CA LYS A 297 10.02 -9.15 -12.89
C LYS A 297 9.80 -8.10 -11.81
N ILE A 298 8.73 -8.23 -11.05
CA ILE A 298 8.43 -7.45 -9.86
C ILE A 298 8.78 -8.27 -8.62
N GLN A 299 9.36 -7.62 -7.61
CA GLN A 299 9.64 -8.20 -6.29
C GLN A 299 9.27 -7.20 -5.20
N ASN A 300 9.08 -7.70 -3.97
CA ASN A 300 8.73 -6.88 -2.81
C ASN A 300 7.51 -5.97 -3.05
N CYS A 301 6.51 -6.48 -3.76
CA CYS A 301 5.29 -5.75 -4.02
C CYS A 301 4.43 -5.70 -2.75
N LEU A 302 4.04 -4.50 -2.32
CA LEU A 302 2.94 -4.34 -1.38
C LEU A 302 1.65 -4.72 -2.09
N CYS A 303 0.88 -5.60 -1.48
CA CYS A 303 -0.39 -6.10 -2.02
C CYS A 303 -1.51 -5.82 -1.03
N GLU A 304 -2.63 -5.28 -1.52
CA GLU A 304 -3.80 -5.06 -0.69
C GLU A 304 -5.07 -5.48 -1.45
N TYR A 305 -6.06 -6.01 -0.69
CA TYR A 305 -7.38 -6.37 -1.16
C TYR A 305 -8.42 -6.28 -0.03
N GLY A 306 -9.62 -5.71 -0.30
CA GLY A 306 -10.71 -5.60 0.66
C GLY A 306 -12.03 -5.10 0.09
#